data_f827acb644a302a568f03d1f7d7279e3
#
_entry.id   f827acb644a302a568f03d1f7d7279e3
#
_cell.length_a   1.000
_cell.length_b   1.000
_cell.length_c   1.000
_cell.angle_alpha   90.00
_cell.angle_beta   90.00
_cell.angle_gamma   90.00
#
_symmetry.space_group_name_H-M   'P 1'
#
loop_
_entity.id
_entity.type
_entity.pdbx_description
1 polymer ?
#
loop_
_entity_poly.entity_id
_entity_poly.type
_entity_poly.pdbx_seq_one_letter_code
_entity_poly.pdbx_strand_id
1 'polypeptide(L)'
;MNLPENFPVRFINDAMAFAIAEDWIGKSAGTKRSLAITLGTGFGSAFLSNHIPVVSGDEVPAFGYVYHLPVETGNADDYFSTRGLLGRYKSKTGQSLSGVKELAQLTASDSVASDLFDDFGYKLGSFLKPVVETFGAEVLVIGGNISNAYPLFGENLENQLSQSSVKIYIIKPESLRYHYISQRRLQFYFHI
;
A
#
# COMPACT_ATOMS: atom_id res chain seq x y z
N MET A 1 -24.26 -22.70 -2.96
CA MET A 1 -25.11 -22.04 -1.93
C MET A 1 -25.75 -20.85 -2.63
N ASN A 2 -27.06 -20.82 -2.75
CA ASN A 2 -27.79 -19.69 -3.37
C ASN A 2 -28.09 -18.68 -2.26
N LEU A 3 -27.66 -17.43 -2.45
CA LEU A 3 -28.03 -16.35 -1.54
C LEU A 3 -29.50 -15.98 -1.76
N PRO A 4 -30.24 -15.54 -0.71
CA PRO A 4 -31.59 -15.00 -0.86
C PRO A 4 -31.62 -13.85 -1.88
N GLU A 5 -32.70 -13.69 -2.63
CA GLU A 5 -32.84 -12.63 -3.65
C GLU A 5 -32.59 -11.22 -3.11
N ASN A 6 -32.90 -10.96 -1.84
CA ASN A 6 -32.73 -9.66 -1.19
C ASN A 6 -31.51 -9.62 -0.25
N PHE A 7 -30.53 -10.52 -0.45
CA PHE A 7 -29.32 -10.50 0.36
C PHE A 7 -28.48 -9.26 0.04
N PRO A 8 -28.16 -8.39 1.02
CA PRO A 8 -27.40 -7.17 0.76
C PRO A 8 -25.95 -7.53 0.38
N VAL A 9 -25.58 -7.21 -0.86
CA VAL A 9 -24.22 -7.41 -1.38
C VAL A 9 -23.57 -6.04 -1.58
N ARG A 10 -22.38 -5.83 -1.02
CA ARG A 10 -21.56 -4.64 -1.25
C ARG A 10 -20.22 -5.04 -1.81
N PHE A 11 -19.76 -4.30 -2.79
CA PHE A 11 -18.44 -4.49 -3.39
C PHE A 11 -17.52 -3.41 -2.85
N ILE A 12 -16.34 -3.84 -2.42
CA ILE A 12 -15.23 -2.96 -2.03
C ILE A 12 -13.99 -3.40 -2.82
N ASN A 13 -13.04 -2.48 -3.04
CA ASN A 13 -11.78 -2.85 -3.67
C ASN A 13 -10.86 -3.59 -2.70
N ASP A 14 -9.83 -4.23 -3.23
CA ASP A 14 -8.87 -5.04 -2.48
C ASP A 14 -8.07 -4.22 -1.45
N ALA A 15 -7.66 -2.99 -1.78
CA ALA A 15 -6.95 -2.12 -0.85
C ALA A 15 -7.85 -1.70 0.34
N MET A 16 -9.14 -1.44 0.10
CA MET A 16 -10.09 -1.16 1.17
C MET A 16 -10.35 -2.39 2.05
N ALA A 17 -10.48 -3.58 1.43
CA ALA A 17 -10.60 -4.83 2.18
C ALA A 17 -9.37 -5.10 3.06
N PHE A 18 -8.18 -4.84 2.53
CA PHE A 18 -6.92 -4.91 3.25
C PHE A 18 -6.91 -3.92 4.44
N ALA A 19 -7.26 -2.66 4.20
CA ALA A 19 -7.29 -1.62 5.24
C ALA A 19 -8.26 -1.96 6.37
N ILE A 20 -9.47 -2.42 6.06
CA ILE A 20 -10.47 -2.84 7.06
C ILE A 20 -9.95 -4.02 7.89
N ALA A 21 -9.28 -4.98 7.26
CA ALA A 21 -8.73 -6.12 7.98
C ALA A 21 -7.60 -5.70 8.94
N GLU A 22 -6.72 -4.80 8.51
CA GLU A 22 -5.64 -4.27 9.34
C GLU A 22 -6.15 -3.41 10.48
N ASP A 23 -7.22 -2.67 10.27
CA ASP A 23 -7.90 -1.88 11.30
C ASP A 23 -8.62 -2.76 12.33
N TRP A 24 -9.16 -3.89 11.90
CA TRP A 24 -9.91 -4.76 12.78
C TRP A 24 -9.03 -5.66 13.66
N ILE A 25 -8.05 -6.34 13.06
CA ILE A 25 -7.23 -7.35 13.74
C ILE A 25 -5.73 -7.22 13.46
N GLY A 26 -5.32 -6.21 12.69
CA GLY A 26 -3.94 -6.05 12.25
C GLY A 26 -3.20 -4.90 12.95
N LYS A 27 -2.33 -4.26 12.20
CA LYS A 27 -1.38 -3.26 12.72
C LYS A 27 -1.95 -1.88 12.96
N SER A 28 -3.08 -1.55 12.36
CA SER A 28 -3.80 -0.30 12.63
C SER A 28 -4.94 -0.46 13.63
N ALA A 29 -5.11 -1.64 14.24
CA ALA A 29 -6.12 -1.86 15.26
C ALA A 29 -5.96 -0.89 16.44
N GLY A 30 -7.08 -0.25 16.81
CA GLY A 30 -7.12 0.71 17.92
C GLY A 30 -6.61 2.12 17.58
N THR A 31 -6.22 2.39 16.31
CA THR A 31 -5.91 3.76 15.86
C THR A 31 -7.18 4.48 15.41
N LYS A 32 -7.18 5.82 15.52
CA LYS A 32 -8.32 6.60 15.04
C LYS A 32 -8.25 6.89 13.55
N ARG A 33 -7.05 7.09 13.03
CA ARG A 33 -6.83 7.44 11.62
C ARG A 33 -5.70 6.62 11.02
N SER A 34 -6.02 5.78 10.05
CA SER A 34 -5.03 4.94 9.37
C SER A 34 -5.11 5.08 7.85
N LEU A 35 -3.95 5.04 7.24
CA LEU A 35 -3.78 4.91 5.80
C LEU A 35 -3.20 3.53 5.51
N ALA A 36 -3.85 2.77 4.65
CA ALA A 36 -3.28 1.54 4.12
C ALA A 36 -2.99 1.70 2.63
N ILE A 37 -1.82 1.21 2.21
CA ILE A 37 -1.45 1.13 0.79
C ILE A 37 -1.07 -0.30 0.42
N THR A 38 -1.35 -0.67 -0.83
CA THR A 38 -0.93 -1.94 -1.40
C THR A 38 -0.03 -1.69 -2.61
N LEU A 39 1.20 -2.19 -2.54
CA LEU A 39 2.23 -2.08 -3.57
C LEU A 39 2.37 -3.43 -4.29
N GLY A 40 1.85 -3.50 -5.52
CA GLY A 40 1.81 -4.77 -6.27
C GLY A 40 1.69 -4.56 -7.78
N THR A 41 0.79 -5.28 -8.43
CA THR A 41 0.48 -5.08 -9.85
C THR A 41 0.02 -3.65 -10.11
N GLY A 42 -0.73 -3.08 -9.16
CA GLY A 42 -1.11 -1.69 -9.10
C GLY A 42 -0.77 -1.07 -7.73
N PHE A 43 -1.08 0.22 -7.58
CA PHE A 43 -0.92 0.99 -6.35
C PHE A 43 -2.30 1.28 -5.73
N GLY A 44 -2.69 0.50 -4.74
CA GLY A 44 -3.95 0.68 -4.03
C GLY A 44 -3.80 1.52 -2.76
N SER A 45 -4.88 2.19 -2.33
CA SER A 45 -4.95 2.92 -1.06
C SER A 45 -6.33 2.86 -0.45
N ALA A 46 -6.40 3.01 0.87
CA ALA A 46 -7.64 3.23 1.59
C ALA A 46 -7.37 3.99 2.90
N PHE A 47 -8.25 4.91 3.22
CA PHE A 47 -8.23 5.77 4.40
C PHE A 47 -9.32 5.33 5.36
N LEU A 48 -9.00 5.16 6.64
CA LEU A 48 -9.98 4.87 7.68
C LEU A 48 -9.92 5.92 8.78
N SER A 49 -11.09 6.37 9.22
CA SER A 49 -11.25 7.23 10.39
C SER A 49 -12.28 6.62 11.32
N ASN A 50 -11.89 6.35 12.57
CA ASN A 50 -12.74 5.70 13.57
C ASN A 50 -13.40 4.41 13.04
N HIS A 51 -12.59 3.55 12.39
CA HIS A 51 -12.98 2.26 11.80
C HIS A 51 -13.87 2.36 10.54
N ILE A 52 -14.11 3.57 10.01
CA ILE A 52 -14.96 3.79 8.85
C ILE A 52 -14.11 4.25 7.67
N PRO A 53 -14.25 3.64 6.47
CA PRO A 53 -13.59 4.11 5.26
C PRO A 53 -13.97 5.55 4.91
N VAL A 54 -12.97 6.39 4.64
CA VAL A 54 -13.14 7.78 4.19
C VAL A 54 -12.86 7.82 2.69
N VAL A 55 -13.88 8.14 1.90
CA VAL A 55 -13.80 8.12 0.43
C VAL A 55 -14.09 9.48 -0.21
N SER A 56 -14.38 10.49 0.60
CA SER A 56 -14.67 11.85 0.15
C SER A 56 -14.35 12.86 1.24
N GLY A 57 -14.25 14.13 0.87
CA GLY A 57 -13.89 15.24 1.75
C GLY A 57 -12.54 15.84 1.35
N ASP A 58 -12.19 16.98 1.98
CA ASP A 58 -10.99 17.74 1.61
C ASP A 58 -9.68 17.08 2.10
N GLU A 59 -9.80 16.12 3.00
CA GLU A 59 -8.65 15.44 3.62
C GLU A 59 -8.21 14.15 2.89
N VAL A 60 -8.98 13.69 1.89
CA VAL A 60 -8.65 12.51 1.10
C VAL A 60 -8.84 12.79 -0.39
N PRO A 61 -8.04 12.16 -1.27
CA PRO A 61 -8.29 12.21 -2.70
C PRO A 61 -9.65 11.59 -3.06
N ALA A 62 -10.16 11.91 -4.25
CA ALA A 62 -11.42 11.38 -4.73
C ALA A 62 -11.48 9.85 -4.58
N PHE A 63 -12.56 9.35 -4.00
CA PHE A 63 -12.80 7.94 -3.66
C PHE A 63 -11.78 7.31 -2.71
N GLY A 64 -10.92 8.10 -2.06
CA GLY A 64 -9.81 7.59 -1.24
C GLY A 64 -8.68 6.93 -2.06
N TYR A 65 -8.54 7.26 -3.35
CA TYR A 65 -7.57 6.64 -4.25
C TYR A 65 -6.41 7.58 -4.55
N VAL A 66 -5.18 7.15 -4.23
CA VAL A 66 -3.97 7.92 -4.54
C VAL A 66 -3.33 7.53 -5.87
N TYR A 67 -3.72 6.41 -6.49
CA TYR A 67 -3.06 5.85 -7.66
C TYR A 67 -3.01 6.78 -8.87
N HIS A 68 -4.02 7.66 -9.02
CA HIS A 68 -4.15 8.60 -10.13
C HIS A 68 -3.48 9.95 -9.90
N LEU A 69 -3.00 10.20 -8.67
CA LEU A 69 -2.33 11.45 -8.35
C LEU A 69 -1.01 11.58 -9.11
N PRO A 70 -0.63 12.80 -9.50
CA PRO A 70 0.54 13.02 -10.34
C PRO A 70 1.85 12.66 -9.59
N VAL A 71 2.74 12.00 -10.32
CA VAL A 71 4.13 11.75 -9.91
C VAL A 71 5.01 11.99 -11.14
N GLU A 72 5.86 13.00 -11.09
CA GLU A 72 6.69 13.40 -12.23
C GLU A 72 5.89 13.62 -13.52
N THR A 73 6.11 12.79 -14.54
CA THR A 73 5.45 12.88 -15.86
C THR A 73 4.26 11.91 -16.00
N GLY A 74 3.94 11.14 -14.94
CA GLY A 74 2.88 10.15 -14.93
C GLY A 74 1.99 10.26 -13.70
N ASN A 75 1.51 9.14 -13.25
CA ASN A 75 0.71 9.02 -12.04
C ASN A 75 1.37 8.03 -11.05
N ALA A 76 0.84 7.98 -9.84
CA ALA A 76 1.40 7.14 -8.77
C ALA A 76 1.38 5.64 -9.13
N ASP A 77 0.36 5.14 -9.85
CA ASP A 77 0.31 3.76 -10.30
C ASP A 77 1.40 3.44 -11.33
N ASP A 78 1.65 4.38 -12.26
CA ASP A 78 2.72 4.21 -13.25
C ASP A 78 4.10 4.18 -12.60
N TYR A 79 4.24 4.79 -11.43
CA TYR A 79 5.52 4.87 -10.74
C TYR A 79 5.72 3.77 -9.70
N PHE A 80 4.72 3.53 -8.83
CA PHE A 80 4.86 2.68 -7.64
C PHE A 80 4.33 1.25 -7.80
N SER A 81 3.91 0.87 -9.02
CA SER A 81 3.52 -0.51 -9.33
C SER A 81 4.70 -1.37 -9.81
N THR A 82 4.49 -2.69 -9.85
CA THR A 82 5.42 -3.65 -10.44
C THR A 82 5.80 -3.25 -11.88
N ARG A 83 4.80 -2.86 -12.68
CA ARG A 83 5.02 -2.40 -14.06
C ARG A 83 5.95 -1.20 -14.11
N GLY A 84 5.74 -0.22 -13.22
CA GLY A 84 6.55 0.98 -13.15
C GLY A 84 8.01 0.70 -12.79
N LEU A 85 8.26 -0.12 -11.77
CA LEU A 85 9.61 -0.52 -11.37
C LEU A 85 10.34 -1.27 -12.48
N LEU A 86 9.72 -2.32 -13.03
CA LEU A 86 10.33 -3.14 -14.07
C LEU A 86 10.52 -2.38 -15.39
N GLY A 87 9.59 -1.47 -15.72
CA GLY A 87 9.69 -0.61 -16.89
C GLY A 87 10.88 0.35 -16.81
N ARG A 88 11.14 0.95 -15.66
CA ARG A 88 12.33 1.80 -15.43
C ARG A 88 13.63 1.02 -15.50
N TYR A 89 13.68 -0.18 -14.93
CA TYR A 89 14.86 -1.03 -15.04
C TYR A 89 15.14 -1.38 -16.50
N LYS A 90 14.12 -1.83 -17.24
CA LYS A 90 14.23 -2.14 -18.67
C LYS A 90 14.68 -0.94 -19.50
N SER A 91 14.14 0.25 -19.21
CA SER A 91 14.53 1.48 -19.92
C SER A 91 16.00 1.85 -19.72
N LYS A 92 16.57 1.57 -18.53
CA LYS A 92 17.96 1.89 -18.20
C LYS A 92 18.95 0.84 -18.68
N THR A 93 18.56 -0.44 -18.70
CA THR A 93 19.49 -1.57 -18.94
C THR A 93 19.22 -2.31 -20.25
N GLY A 94 18.04 -2.13 -20.84
CA GLY A 94 17.56 -2.95 -21.97
C GLY A 94 17.04 -4.34 -21.55
N GLN A 95 17.21 -4.74 -20.28
CA GLN A 95 16.86 -6.08 -19.80
C GLN A 95 15.41 -6.12 -19.28
N SER A 96 14.71 -7.20 -19.55
CA SER A 96 13.38 -7.48 -19.02
C SER A 96 13.45 -8.51 -17.91
N LEU A 97 12.79 -8.25 -16.79
CA LEU A 97 12.73 -9.12 -15.64
C LEU A 97 11.30 -9.68 -15.46
N SER A 98 11.20 -10.83 -14.80
CA SER A 98 9.93 -11.52 -14.55
C SER A 98 9.12 -10.90 -13.39
N GLY A 99 9.79 -10.17 -12.48
CA GLY A 99 9.12 -9.58 -11.32
C GLY A 99 10.07 -8.81 -10.39
N VAL A 100 9.46 -8.12 -9.42
CA VAL A 100 10.21 -7.32 -8.44
C VAL A 100 11.13 -8.17 -7.56
N LYS A 101 10.80 -9.43 -7.32
CA LYS A 101 11.68 -10.35 -6.59
C LYS A 101 13.02 -10.54 -7.30
N GLU A 102 12.99 -10.72 -8.61
CA GLU A 102 14.22 -10.84 -9.42
C GLU A 102 15.01 -9.53 -9.42
N LEU A 103 14.34 -8.39 -9.59
CA LEU A 103 14.99 -7.08 -9.47
C LEU A 103 15.63 -6.88 -8.09
N ALA A 104 14.97 -7.29 -7.01
CA ALA A 104 15.50 -7.20 -5.66
C ALA A 104 16.76 -8.07 -5.46
N GLN A 105 16.81 -9.23 -6.09
CA GLN A 105 18.00 -10.09 -6.02
C GLN A 105 19.22 -9.49 -6.75
N LEU A 106 18.98 -8.71 -7.80
CA LEU A 106 20.03 -8.05 -8.57
C LEU A 106 20.74 -6.94 -7.82
N THR A 107 20.13 -6.35 -6.78
CA THR A 107 20.72 -5.20 -6.03
C THR A 107 22.09 -5.50 -5.43
N ALA A 108 22.42 -6.76 -5.19
CA ALA A 108 23.72 -7.17 -4.67
C ALA A 108 24.88 -7.02 -5.68
N SER A 109 24.57 -6.96 -7.00
CA SER A 109 25.58 -6.96 -8.07
C SER A 109 25.32 -5.93 -9.18
N ASP A 110 24.18 -5.26 -9.15
CA ASP A 110 23.74 -4.29 -10.15
C ASP A 110 23.36 -2.97 -9.46
N SER A 111 24.18 -1.94 -9.63
CA SER A 111 23.92 -0.63 -9.08
C SER A 111 22.64 0.02 -9.61
N VAL A 112 22.25 -0.25 -10.86
CA VAL A 112 21.00 0.28 -11.42
C VAL A 112 19.80 -0.27 -10.67
N ALA A 113 19.82 -1.54 -10.27
CA ALA A 113 18.77 -2.13 -9.45
C ALA A 113 18.73 -1.52 -8.05
N SER A 114 19.90 -1.28 -7.43
CA SER A 114 20.01 -0.61 -6.13
C SER A 114 19.46 0.81 -6.19
N ASP A 115 19.95 1.62 -7.13
CA ASP A 115 19.54 3.02 -7.31
C ASP A 115 18.03 3.15 -7.56
N LEU A 116 17.41 2.15 -8.22
CA LEU A 116 15.97 2.14 -8.45
C LEU A 116 15.16 1.94 -7.18
N PHE A 117 15.62 1.12 -6.24
CA PHE A 117 14.94 0.96 -4.95
C PHE A 117 15.16 2.18 -4.04
N ASP A 118 16.35 2.78 -4.07
CA ASP A 118 16.63 4.03 -3.35
C ASP A 118 15.71 5.16 -3.82
N ASP A 119 15.62 5.35 -5.14
CA ASP A 119 14.73 6.33 -5.76
C ASP A 119 13.24 6.02 -5.47
N PHE A 120 12.87 4.74 -5.51
CA PHE A 120 11.51 4.30 -5.20
C PHE A 120 11.10 4.69 -3.77
N GLY A 121 11.95 4.41 -2.79
CA GLY A 121 11.69 4.73 -1.39
C GLY A 121 11.61 6.25 -1.16
N TYR A 122 12.57 7.01 -1.69
CA TYR A 122 12.57 8.46 -1.62
C TYR A 122 11.30 9.08 -2.20
N LYS A 123 10.94 8.68 -3.41
CA LYS A 123 9.77 9.24 -4.12
C LYS A 123 8.45 8.79 -3.49
N LEU A 124 8.35 7.55 -3.03
CA LEU A 124 7.18 7.07 -2.33
C LEU A 124 6.95 7.85 -1.03
N GLY A 125 8.01 8.08 -0.26
CA GLY A 125 7.93 8.87 0.96
C GLY A 125 7.57 10.34 0.69
N SER A 126 8.22 10.98 -0.29
CA SER A 126 7.91 12.35 -0.71
C SER A 126 6.46 12.49 -1.21
N PHE A 127 5.96 11.48 -1.94
CA PHE A 127 4.58 11.44 -2.43
C PHE A 127 3.57 11.26 -1.29
N LEU A 128 3.86 10.35 -0.35
CA LEU A 128 2.95 10.05 0.76
C LEU A 128 2.95 11.13 1.85
N LYS A 129 4.04 11.90 2.00
CA LYS A 129 4.15 12.92 3.04
C LYS A 129 2.94 13.86 3.10
N PRO A 130 2.59 14.60 2.04
CA PRO A 130 1.41 15.46 2.06
C PRO A 130 0.11 14.68 2.27
N VAL A 131 0.03 13.45 1.80
CA VAL A 131 -1.16 12.59 1.95
C VAL A 131 -1.38 12.22 3.42
N VAL A 132 -0.35 11.75 4.13
CA VAL A 132 -0.44 11.37 5.54
C VAL A 132 -0.65 12.59 6.44
N GLU A 133 -0.03 13.73 6.11
CA GLU A 133 -0.17 14.98 6.86
C GLU A 133 -1.57 15.58 6.70
N THR A 134 -2.09 15.69 5.48
CA THR A 134 -3.44 16.22 5.21
C THR A 134 -4.51 15.36 5.86
N PHE A 135 -4.38 14.02 5.77
CA PHE A 135 -5.30 13.12 6.41
C PHE A 135 -5.11 13.05 7.93
N GLY A 136 -3.93 13.39 8.45
CA GLY A 136 -3.59 13.23 9.87
C GLY A 136 -3.47 11.74 10.26
N ALA A 137 -2.88 10.93 9.40
CA ALA A 137 -2.72 9.50 9.65
C ALA A 137 -1.80 9.24 10.85
N GLU A 138 -2.25 8.45 11.81
CA GLU A 138 -1.44 7.97 12.94
C GLU A 138 -0.60 6.76 12.53
N VAL A 139 -1.12 5.97 11.59
CA VAL A 139 -0.53 4.73 11.11
C VAL A 139 -0.60 4.67 9.57
N LEU A 140 0.51 4.29 8.96
CA LEU A 140 0.63 3.88 7.56
C LEU A 140 0.91 2.38 7.50
N VAL A 141 0.02 1.62 6.91
CA VAL A 141 0.21 0.17 6.69
C VAL A 141 0.53 -0.08 5.23
N ILE A 142 1.65 -0.74 4.97
CA ILE A 142 2.13 -1.05 3.62
C ILE A 142 2.06 -2.56 3.38
N GLY A 143 1.26 -2.97 2.41
CA GLY A 143 1.13 -4.36 1.97
C GLY A 143 1.42 -4.55 0.49
N GLY A 144 1.11 -5.75 -0.02
CA GLY A 144 1.33 -6.12 -1.41
C GLY A 144 2.70 -6.76 -1.67
N ASN A 145 2.90 -7.28 -2.87
CA ASN A 145 4.10 -8.07 -3.17
C ASN A 145 5.41 -7.28 -3.13
N ILE A 146 5.38 -5.97 -3.45
CA ILE A 146 6.56 -5.11 -3.42
C ILE A 146 7.01 -4.87 -1.96
N SER A 147 6.11 -4.97 -0.98
CA SER A 147 6.46 -4.81 0.44
C SER A 147 7.52 -5.81 0.92
N ASN A 148 7.68 -6.96 0.25
CA ASN A 148 8.78 -7.90 0.53
C ASN A 148 10.17 -7.30 0.29
N ALA A 149 10.28 -6.30 -0.59
CA ALA A 149 11.51 -5.59 -0.87
C ALA A 149 11.73 -4.35 0.05
N TYR A 150 10.92 -4.19 1.10
CA TYR A 150 11.03 -3.06 2.04
C TYR A 150 12.44 -2.81 2.56
N PRO A 151 13.27 -3.82 2.89
CA PRO A 151 14.65 -3.59 3.32
C PRO A 151 15.52 -2.80 2.32
N LEU A 152 15.11 -2.74 1.04
CA LEU A 152 15.85 -2.04 -0.02
C LEU A 152 15.40 -0.59 -0.22
N PHE A 153 14.19 -0.21 0.22
CA PHE A 153 13.66 1.14 0.00
C PHE A 153 13.11 1.81 1.26
N GLY A 154 12.95 1.05 2.34
CA GLY A 154 12.27 1.51 3.55
C GLY A 154 12.98 2.66 4.24
N GLU A 155 14.30 2.64 4.33
CA GLU A 155 15.09 3.73 4.95
C GLU A 155 14.82 5.07 4.26
N ASN A 156 14.88 5.11 2.94
CA ASN A 156 14.60 6.32 2.18
C ASN A 156 13.16 6.82 2.34
N LEU A 157 12.19 5.89 2.40
CA LEU A 157 10.78 6.22 2.68
C LEU A 157 10.62 6.79 4.10
N GLU A 158 11.17 6.13 5.10
CA GLU A 158 11.10 6.56 6.50
C GLU A 158 11.75 7.94 6.72
N ASN A 159 12.88 8.19 6.07
CA ASN A 159 13.57 9.49 6.11
C ASN A 159 12.65 10.61 5.59
N GLN A 160 11.88 10.40 4.51
CA GLN A 160 10.95 11.40 4.00
C GLN A 160 9.76 11.65 4.94
N LEU A 161 9.32 10.62 5.67
CA LEU A 161 8.22 10.68 6.62
C LEU A 161 8.64 10.99 8.06
N SER A 162 9.93 11.16 8.32
CA SER A 162 10.50 11.32 9.67
C SER A 162 9.96 12.52 10.46
N GLN A 163 9.49 13.56 9.76
CA GLN A 163 8.86 14.74 10.37
C GLN A 163 7.36 14.56 10.59
N SER A 164 6.76 13.54 9.99
CA SER A 164 5.36 13.18 10.21
C SER A 164 5.26 12.30 11.44
N SER A 165 4.22 12.45 12.25
CA SER A 165 4.00 11.61 13.44
C SER A 165 3.47 10.21 13.09
N VAL A 166 3.49 9.81 11.82
CA VAL A 166 2.93 8.55 11.34
C VAL A 166 3.83 7.36 11.67
N LYS A 167 3.25 6.29 12.23
CA LYS A 167 3.94 5.02 12.44
C LYS A 167 3.78 4.13 11.21
N ILE A 168 4.87 3.53 10.73
CA ILE A 168 4.87 2.69 9.54
C ILE A 168 4.89 1.22 9.92
N TYR A 169 4.01 0.43 9.34
CA TYR A 169 3.97 -1.03 9.49
C TYR A 169 3.97 -1.72 8.14
N ILE A 170 4.79 -2.76 8.02
CA ILE A 170 4.91 -3.56 6.80
C ILE A 170 4.23 -4.91 6.99
N ILE A 171 3.29 -5.21 6.10
CA ILE A 171 2.60 -6.50 6.07
C ILE A 171 3.13 -7.32 4.90
N LYS A 172 3.86 -8.38 5.22
CA LYS A 172 4.34 -9.31 4.20
C LYS A 172 3.21 -10.26 3.80
N PRO A 173 3.05 -10.58 2.49
CA PRO A 173 1.99 -11.46 2.01
C PRO A 173 1.93 -12.83 2.71
N GLU A 174 3.06 -13.34 3.17
CA GLU A 174 3.15 -14.60 3.92
C GLU A 174 2.48 -14.51 5.30
N SER A 175 2.51 -13.35 5.97
CA SER A 175 1.89 -13.15 7.27
C SER A 175 0.35 -13.14 7.18
N LEU A 176 -0.21 -12.73 6.05
CA LEU A 176 -1.65 -12.73 5.81
C LEU A 176 -2.23 -14.16 5.81
N ARG A 177 -1.49 -15.16 5.29
CA ARG A 177 -1.95 -16.55 5.27
C ARG A 177 -2.14 -17.13 6.69
N TYR A 178 -1.32 -16.76 7.65
CA TYR A 178 -1.41 -17.27 9.03
C TYR A 178 -2.48 -16.54 9.85
N HIS A 179 -2.68 -15.25 9.68
CA HIS A 179 -3.68 -14.48 10.44
C HIS A 179 -5.13 -14.84 10.05
N TYR A 180 -5.40 -15.00 8.76
CA TYR A 180 -6.75 -15.32 8.28
C TYR A 180 -7.16 -16.80 8.48
N ILE A 181 -6.21 -17.72 8.54
CA ILE A 181 -6.48 -19.16 8.71
C ILE A 181 -6.70 -19.50 10.19
N SER A 182 -6.05 -18.81 11.12
CA SER A 182 -6.16 -19.09 12.57
C SER A 182 -7.45 -18.59 13.22
N GLN A 183 -8.19 -17.70 12.56
CA GLN A 183 -9.42 -17.11 13.10
C GLN A 183 -10.67 -17.55 12.30
N ARG A 184 -10.99 -18.84 12.30
CA ARG A 184 -12.22 -19.41 11.70
C ARG A 184 -13.53 -18.99 12.39
N ARG A 185 -13.60 -17.86 13.08
CA ARG A 185 -14.82 -17.29 13.67
C ARG A 185 -14.98 -15.82 13.33
N LEU A 186 -15.11 -15.49 12.05
CA LEU A 186 -15.54 -14.18 11.62
C LEU A 186 -17.02 -14.25 11.27
N GLN A 187 -17.88 -14.01 12.25
CA GLN A 187 -19.25 -13.57 11.97
C GLN A 187 -19.20 -12.07 11.63
N PHE A 188 -19.41 -11.76 10.36
CA PHE A 188 -19.55 -10.38 9.92
C PHE A 188 -20.88 -9.82 10.42
N TYR A 189 -20.87 -9.04 11.49
CA TYR A 189 -21.96 -8.16 11.86
C TYR A 189 -21.63 -6.76 11.37
N PHE A 190 -22.13 -6.41 10.20
CA PHE A 190 -22.28 -5.01 9.81
C PHE A 190 -23.63 -4.51 10.37
N HIS A 191 -23.59 -3.76 11.47
CA HIS A 191 -24.69 -2.90 11.84
C HIS A 191 -24.50 -1.58 11.07
N ILE A 192 -25.47 -1.28 10.22
CA ILE A 192 -25.67 0.01 9.55
C ILE A 192 -26.55 0.85 10.46
#